data_154fe07d930212ec6632c7c17c88491b
#
_entry.id   154fe07d930212ec6632c7c17c88491b
#
_cell.length_a   1.000
_cell.length_b   1.000
_cell.length_c   1.000
_cell.angle_alpha   90.00
_cell.angle_beta   90.00
_cell.angle_gamma   90.00
#
_symmetry.space_group_name_H-M   'P 1'
#
loop_
_entity.id
_entity.type
_entity.pdbx_description
1 polymer ?
#
loop_
_entity_poly.entity_id
_entity_poly.type
_entity_poly.pdbx_seq_one_letter_code
_entity_poly.pdbx_strand_id
1 'polypeptide(L)'
;MYVGHFAIGVAIKSVSPKTPTLPIMLGVGFMDIVDGSLIVAGVDRVTPNLNSGPYLFFDLTFIDWDHSLLMAIVLSLVWAAVFWRDKRTAVIASLAVFSHFLADWPVHNHDLALYPYSEAHLGYGLWGWLGAMSWLLQGGFVLVLIAFAEWRNRKRGVSYKWVALLLALLYIQMSPWLSPMKFVAQLSEPGAHLVHGALVTIGFLLPGLILTWLVNRAERQAA
;
A
#
# COMPACT_ATOMS: atom_id res chain seq x y z
N MET A 1 4.33 -2.88 0.35
CA MET A 1 4.23 -3.50 -1.03
C MET A 1 3.30 -2.68 -1.94
N TYR A 2 3.80 -1.61 -2.61
CA TYR A 2 3.01 -0.51 -3.18
C TYR A 2 1.74 -0.93 -3.94
N VAL A 3 1.85 -1.54 -5.14
CA VAL A 3 0.68 -1.89 -5.97
C VAL A 3 -0.09 -3.07 -5.40
N GLY A 4 0.58 -3.93 -4.63
CA GLY A 4 -0.05 -5.08 -3.98
C GLY A 4 -1.18 -4.68 -3.02
N HIS A 5 -1.00 -3.59 -2.28
CA HIS A 5 -2.04 -3.08 -1.37
C HIS A 5 -3.30 -2.68 -2.14
N PHE A 6 -3.16 -1.95 -3.24
CA PHE A 6 -4.32 -1.60 -4.08
C PHE A 6 -5.00 -2.83 -4.70
N ALA A 7 -4.21 -3.84 -5.12
CA ALA A 7 -4.77 -5.09 -5.63
C ALA A 7 -5.57 -5.84 -4.55
N ILE A 8 -5.10 -5.83 -3.29
CA ILE A 8 -5.87 -6.33 -2.14
C ILE A 8 -7.17 -5.54 -2.00
N GLY A 9 -7.12 -4.21 -2.08
CA GLY A 9 -8.32 -3.36 -2.03
C GLY A 9 -9.35 -3.72 -3.10
N VAL A 10 -8.90 -3.96 -4.34
CA VAL A 10 -9.75 -4.41 -5.44
C VAL A 10 -10.36 -5.80 -5.16
N ALA A 11 -9.58 -6.72 -4.61
CA ALA A 11 -10.05 -8.04 -4.20
C ALA A 11 -11.09 -7.94 -3.07
N ILE A 12 -10.84 -7.16 -2.03
CA ILE A 12 -11.80 -6.89 -0.93
C ILE A 12 -13.11 -6.32 -1.50
N LYS A 13 -13.04 -5.33 -2.41
CA LYS A 13 -14.22 -4.75 -3.03
C LYS A 13 -15.02 -5.77 -3.82
N SER A 14 -14.36 -6.69 -4.54
CA SER A 14 -15.04 -7.75 -5.32
C SER A 14 -15.84 -8.72 -4.45
N VAL A 15 -15.40 -8.98 -3.21
CA VAL A 15 -16.11 -9.85 -2.25
C VAL A 15 -17.08 -9.09 -1.36
N SER A 16 -16.90 -7.78 -1.22
CA SER A 16 -17.75 -6.88 -0.43
C SER A 16 -18.37 -5.75 -1.26
N PRO A 17 -19.14 -6.06 -2.33
CA PRO A 17 -19.57 -5.06 -3.32
C PRO A 17 -20.49 -3.99 -2.73
N LYS A 18 -21.22 -4.28 -1.65
CA LYS A 18 -22.12 -3.34 -0.98
C LYS A 18 -21.39 -2.33 -0.09
N THR A 19 -20.11 -2.57 0.24
CA THR A 19 -19.31 -1.63 1.03
C THR A 19 -18.86 -0.47 0.13
N PRO A 20 -18.93 0.79 0.60
CA PRO A 20 -18.39 1.93 -0.14
C PRO A 20 -16.93 1.70 -0.55
N THR A 21 -16.53 2.18 -1.72
CA THR A 21 -15.20 1.89 -2.27
C THR A 21 -14.10 2.69 -1.57
N LEU A 22 -14.38 3.95 -1.22
CA LEU A 22 -13.40 4.86 -0.62
C LEU A 22 -12.73 4.31 0.66
N PRO A 23 -13.49 3.80 1.67
CA PRO A 23 -12.91 3.21 2.88
C PRO A 23 -11.94 2.07 2.61
N ILE A 24 -12.17 1.32 1.54
CA ILE A 24 -11.32 0.19 1.15
C ILE A 24 -10.05 0.71 0.46
N MET A 25 -10.18 1.54 -0.60
CA MET A 25 -9.06 1.98 -1.43
C MET A 25 -8.10 2.91 -0.68
N LEU A 26 -8.60 3.79 0.19
CA LEU A 26 -7.74 4.56 1.07
C LEU A 26 -7.28 3.73 2.28
N GLY A 27 -8.08 2.79 2.75
CA GLY A 27 -7.71 1.92 3.87
C GLY A 27 -6.47 1.09 3.58
N VAL A 28 -6.38 0.45 2.41
CA VAL A 28 -5.21 -0.36 2.04
C VAL A 28 -3.91 0.44 1.87
N GLY A 29 -3.99 1.77 1.72
CA GLY A 29 -2.82 2.67 1.66
C GLY A 29 -2.69 3.56 2.89
N PHE A 30 -3.55 3.39 3.91
CA PHE A 30 -3.64 4.34 5.02
C PHE A 30 -2.36 4.38 5.86
N MET A 31 -1.72 3.25 6.09
CA MET A 31 -0.45 3.19 6.81
C MET A 31 0.63 3.99 6.08
N ASP A 32 0.81 3.82 4.77
CA ASP A 32 1.79 4.58 3.99
C ASP A 32 1.44 6.07 3.86
N ILE A 33 0.14 6.44 3.87
CA ILE A 33 -0.25 7.85 3.93
C ILE A 33 0.20 8.48 5.25
N VAL A 34 0.13 7.73 6.36
CA VAL A 34 0.63 8.14 7.67
C VAL A 34 2.16 8.14 7.66
N ASP A 35 2.82 7.08 7.20
CA ASP A 35 4.28 6.96 7.07
C ASP A 35 4.90 8.15 6.35
N GLY A 36 4.48 8.41 5.13
CA GLY A 36 5.03 9.54 4.37
C GLY A 36 4.82 10.89 5.08
N SER A 37 3.70 11.05 5.81
CA SER A 37 3.45 12.24 6.62
C SER A 37 4.38 12.33 7.84
N LEU A 38 4.65 11.20 8.51
CA LEU A 38 5.57 11.12 9.65
C LEU A 38 7.03 11.30 9.20
N ILE A 39 7.40 10.80 8.02
CA ILE A 39 8.69 11.06 7.40
C ILE A 39 8.87 12.56 7.15
N VAL A 40 7.91 13.25 6.52
CA VAL A 40 7.96 14.71 6.31
C VAL A 40 8.07 15.45 7.64
N ALA A 41 7.40 14.97 8.69
CA ALA A 41 7.47 15.56 10.03
C ALA A 41 8.78 15.24 10.79
N GLY A 42 9.65 14.37 10.25
CA GLY A 42 10.90 13.96 10.89
C GLY A 42 10.72 12.99 12.07
N VAL A 43 9.55 12.38 12.20
CA VAL A 43 9.24 11.36 13.22
C VAL A 43 9.76 10.01 12.77
N ASP A 44 9.34 9.56 11.59
CA ASP A 44 9.89 8.39 10.94
C ASP A 44 11.10 8.75 10.08
N ARG A 45 12.01 7.82 9.90
CA ARG A 45 13.32 8.06 9.30
C ARG A 45 13.63 7.05 8.22
N VAL A 46 14.10 7.58 7.10
CA VAL A 46 14.57 6.80 5.96
C VAL A 46 15.96 7.29 5.58
N THR A 47 16.79 6.42 5.00
CA THR A 47 18.15 6.78 4.57
C THR A 47 18.32 6.40 3.10
N PRO A 48 18.77 7.34 2.23
CA PRO A 48 19.04 7.04 0.84
C PRO A 48 20.02 5.87 0.68
N ASN A 49 19.62 4.84 -0.09
CA ASN A 49 20.44 3.68 -0.41
C ASN A 49 20.11 3.16 -1.80
N LEU A 50 20.95 3.46 -2.80
CA LEU A 50 20.74 3.05 -4.18
C LEU A 50 20.76 1.53 -4.41
N ASN A 51 21.19 0.75 -3.41
CA ASN A 51 21.20 -0.70 -3.42
C ASN A 51 19.99 -1.30 -2.70
N SER A 52 19.16 -0.48 -2.03
CA SER A 52 17.93 -0.94 -1.42
C SER A 52 16.89 -1.26 -2.51
N GLY A 53 16.50 -2.51 -2.57
CA GLY A 53 15.58 -2.98 -3.61
C GLY A 53 14.17 -3.24 -3.09
N PRO A 54 13.27 -3.58 -4.00
CA PRO A 54 13.45 -3.62 -5.46
C PRO A 54 13.29 -2.27 -6.16
N TYR A 55 12.66 -1.26 -5.50
CA TYR A 55 12.31 0.03 -6.10
C TYR A 55 12.30 1.19 -5.08
N LEU A 56 12.62 0.91 -3.82
CA LEU A 56 12.56 1.92 -2.74
C LEU A 56 13.72 2.89 -2.83
N PHE A 57 14.96 2.39 -3.04
CA PHE A 57 16.20 3.15 -3.03
C PHE A 57 16.43 3.93 -1.74
N PHE A 58 15.78 3.50 -0.67
CA PHE A 58 15.91 3.97 0.70
C PHE A 58 15.87 2.79 1.65
N ASP A 59 16.66 2.85 2.71
CA ASP A 59 16.51 1.99 3.87
C ASP A 59 15.51 2.63 4.83
N LEU A 60 14.53 1.85 5.27
CA LEU A 60 13.53 2.26 6.24
C LEU A 60 14.13 2.09 7.64
N THR A 61 14.85 3.12 8.11
CA THR A 61 15.67 3.01 9.33
C THR A 61 14.86 3.11 10.61
N PHE A 62 13.70 3.73 10.56
CA PHE A 62 12.74 3.79 11.66
C PHE A 62 11.37 4.19 11.11
N ILE A 63 10.42 3.25 11.11
CA ILE A 63 9.03 3.42 10.64
C ILE A 63 8.04 2.83 11.65
N ASP A 64 8.41 2.81 12.93
CA ASP A 64 7.69 2.06 13.95
C ASP A 64 6.33 2.66 14.30
N TRP A 65 6.14 3.97 14.07
CA TRP A 65 4.91 4.68 14.44
C TRP A 65 3.75 4.44 13.48
N ASP A 66 3.98 3.75 12.39
CA ASP A 66 2.95 3.36 11.43
C ASP A 66 3.07 1.90 11.01
N HIS A 67 4.29 1.35 10.87
CA HIS A 67 4.56 0.00 10.39
C HIS A 67 4.89 -1.03 11.48
N SER A 68 4.71 -0.72 12.79
CA SER A 68 4.72 -1.78 13.81
C SER A 68 3.38 -2.53 13.87
N LEU A 69 3.40 -3.79 14.36
CA LEU A 69 2.18 -4.58 14.52
C LEU A 69 1.16 -3.88 15.43
N LEU A 70 1.62 -3.29 16.55
CA LEU A 70 0.73 -2.54 17.43
C LEU A 70 0.07 -1.37 16.70
N MET A 71 0.85 -0.58 15.94
CA MET A 71 0.32 0.57 15.24
C MET A 71 -0.55 0.17 14.06
N ALA A 72 -0.27 -0.94 13.38
CA ALA A 72 -1.18 -1.50 12.38
C ALA A 72 -2.57 -1.79 12.96
N ILE A 73 -2.64 -2.33 14.19
CA ILE A 73 -3.91 -2.54 14.91
C ILE A 73 -4.55 -1.19 15.27
N VAL A 74 -3.79 -0.26 15.85
CA VAL A 74 -4.30 1.07 16.25
C VAL A 74 -4.85 1.83 15.04
N LEU A 75 -4.07 1.93 13.95
CA LEU A 75 -4.50 2.63 12.73
C LEU A 75 -5.71 1.97 12.07
N SER A 76 -5.80 0.64 12.14
CA SER A 76 -6.99 -0.10 11.68
C SER A 76 -8.24 0.28 12.47
N LEU A 77 -8.12 0.42 13.79
CA LEU A 77 -9.22 0.84 14.65
C LEU A 77 -9.57 2.32 14.46
N VAL A 78 -8.58 3.19 14.30
CA VAL A 78 -8.78 4.61 13.99
C VAL A 78 -9.54 4.79 12.68
N TRP A 79 -9.12 4.07 11.61
CA TRP A 79 -9.80 4.11 10.33
C TRP A 79 -11.23 3.55 10.41
N ALA A 80 -11.44 2.46 11.15
CA ALA A 80 -12.77 1.91 11.41
C ALA A 80 -13.68 2.92 12.13
N ALA A 81 -13.15 3.68 13.10
CA ALA A 81 -13.89 4.66 13.88
C ALA A 81 -14.47 5.79 13.02
N VAL A 82 -13.83 6.15 11.90
CA VAL A 82 -14.38 7.11 10.93
C VAL A 82 -15.76 6.65 10.40
N PHE A 83 -15.98 5.33 10.32
CA PHE A 83 -17.19 4.71 9.77
C PHE A 83 -18.07 4.05 10.84
N TRP A 84 -17.93 4.41 12.10
CA TRP A 84 -18.58 3.77 13.25
C TRP A 84 -20.10 3.61 13.15
N ARG A 85 -20.78 4.49 12.38
CA ARG A 85 -22.23 4.45 12.15
C ARG A 85 -22.66 3.30 11.24
N ASP A 86 -21.78 2.81 10.36
CA ASP A 86 -22.00 1.62 9.53
C ASP A 86 -21.02 0.53 9.94
N LYS A 87 -21.46 -0.36 10.82
CA LYS A 87 -20.64 -1.45 11.38
C LYS A 87 -19.99 -2.31 10.30
N ARG A 88 -20.70 -2.55 9.18
CA ARG A 88 -20.16 -3.33 8.08
C ARG A 88 -18.99 -2.60 7.41
N THR A 89 -19.18 -1.33 7.08
CA THR A 89 -18.13 -0.50 6.50
C THR A 89 -16.96 -0.37 7.46
N ALA A 90 -17.21 -0.14 8.78
CA ALA A 90 -16.16 -0.05 9.79
C ALA A 90 -15.28 -1.32 9.84
N VAL A 91 -15.90 -2.50 9.87
CA VAL A 91 -15.16 -3.78 9.88
C VAL A 91 -14.33 -3.97 8.60
N ILE A 92 -14.93 -3.73 7.43
CA ILE A 92 -14.20 -3.90 6.16
C ILE A 92 -13.07 -2.85 6.02
N ALA A 93 -13.29 -1.62 6.47
CA ALA A 93 -12.28 -0.56 6.50
C ALA A 93 -11.10 -0.93 7.42
N SER A 94 -11.38 -1.48 8.61
CA SER A 94 -10.36 -1.99 9.53
C SER A 94 -9.53 -3.12 8.89
N LEU A 95 -10.20 -4.09 8.29
CA LEU A 95 -9.53 -5.21 7.60
C LEU A 95 -8.69 -4.72 6.41
N ALA A 96 -9.13 -3.70 5.69
CA ALA A 96 -8.36 -3.10 4.60
C ALA A 96 -7.05 -2.49 5.11
N VAL A 97 -7.07 -1.73 6.22
CA VAL A 97 -5.82 -1.21 6.82
C VAL A 97 -4.95 -2.34 7.34
N PHE A 98 -5.51 -3.28 8.09
CA PHE A 98 -4.70 -4.37 8.66
C PHE A 98 -4.08 -5.28 7.60
N SER A 99 -4.76 -5.45 6.45
CA SER A 99 -4.23 -6.22 5.31
C SER A 99 -2.94 -5.64 4.73
N HIS A 100 -2.70 -4.34 4.92
CA HIS A 100 -1.45 -3.68 4.56
C HIS A 100 -0.28 -4.33 5.30
N PHE A 101 -0.31 -4.35 6.63
CA PHE A 101 0.72 -4.98 7.46
C PHE A 101 0.92 -6.46 7.11
N LEU A 102 -0.17 -7.20 6.91
CA LEU A 102 -0.09 -8.61 6.55
C LEU A 102 0.60 -8.84 5.20
N ALA A 103 0.41 -7.93 4.23
CA ALA A 103 1.04 -8.02 2.93
C ALA A 103 2.53 -7.60 2.97
N ASP A 104 2.89 -6.70 3.87
CA ASP A 104 4.26 -6.24 4.02
C ASP A 104 5.12 -7.17 4.85
N TRP A 105 4.54 -7.87 5.80
CA TRP A 105 5.26 -8.81 6.65
C TRP A 105 6.20 -9.76 5.91
N PRO A 106 5.82 -10.46 4.82
CA PRO A 106 6.76 -11.33 4.12
C PRO A 106 7.84 -10.59 3.33
N VAL A 107 7.56 -9.38 2.85
CA VAL A 107 8.46 -8.67 1.92
C VAL A 107 9.42 -7.70 2.59
N HIS A 108 8.97 -6.97 3.60
CA HIS A 108 9.81 -6.04 4.35
C HIS A 108 10.99 -6.75 5.00
N ASN A 109 12.10 -6.03 5.08
CA ASN A 109 13.30 -6.47 5.78
C ASN A 109 13.06 -6.50 7.30
N HIS A 110 14.09 -6.37 8.12
CA HIS A 110 13.93 -6.32 9.57
C HIS A 110 13.57 -4.89 10.04
N ASP A 111 12.58 -4.29 9.40
CA ASP A 111 12.13 -2.91 9.64
C ASP A 111 10.67 -2.84 10.17
N LEU A 112 9.96 -3.98 10.27
CA LEU A 112 8.64 -4.03 10.89
C LEU A 112 8.76 -4.40 12.37
N ALA A 113 8.62 -3.43 13.25
CA ALA A 113 8.71 -3.63 14.70
C ALA A 113 7.45 -4.31 15.28
N LEU A 114 7.55 -4.89 16.47
CA LEU A 114 6.38 -5.39 17.20
C LEU A 114 5.53 -4.22 17.75
N TYR A 115 6.19 -3.20 18.28
CA TYR A 115 5.62 -1.92 18.73
C TYR A 115 6.70 -0.84 18.61
N PRO A 116 6.37 0.48 18.67
CA PRO A 116 7.36 1.53 18.54
C PRO A 116 8.53 1.37 19.51
N TYR A 117 9.76 1.48 18.97
CA TYR A 117 11.02 1.26 19.68
C TYR A 117 11.26 -0.19 20.19
N SER A 118 10.53 -1.18 19.67
CA SER A 118 10.78 -2.58 19.99
C SER A 118 12.09 -3.08 19.36
N GLU A 119 12.85 -3.87 20.09
CA GLU A 119 13.98 -4.62 19.54
C GLU A 119 13.53 -5.83 18.70
N ALA A 120 12.27 -6.28 18.89
CA ALA A 120 11.70 -7.38 18.12
C ALA A 120 11.13 -6.88 16.79
N HIS A 121 11.66 -7.41 15.70
CA HIS A 121 11.27 -7.09 14.35
C HIS A 121 10.71 -8.32 13.62
N LEU A 122 9.61 -8.14 12.89
CA LEU A 122 8.78 -9.21 12.32
C LEU A 122 8.98 -9.41 10.82
N GLY A 123 9.61 -8.46 10.11
CA GLY A 123 9.81 -8.52 8.66
C GLY A 123 10.56 -9.78 8.22
N TYR A 124 10.05 -10.49 7.22
CA TYR A 124 10.63 -11.76 6.76
C TYR A 124 11.80 -11.58 5.77
N GLY A 125 11.93 -10.39 5.19
CA GLY A 125 13.12 -9.99 4.44
C GLY A 125 13.16 -10.40 2.97
N LEU A 126 12.05 -10.71 2.33
CA LEU A 126 12.05 -11.11 0.90
C LEU A 126 12.62 -10.03 -0.02
N TRP A 127 12.50 -8.74 0.32
CA TRP A 127 13.11 -7.66 -0.47
C TRP A 127 14.63 -7.75 -0.47
N GLY A 128 15.25 -7.92 0.69
CA GLY A 128 16.70 -8.09 0.80
C GLY A 128 17.19 -9.40 0.19
N TRP A 129 16.43 -10.50 0.41
CA TRP A 129 16.80 -11.80 -0.07
C TRP A 129 16.68 -11.95 -1.61
N LEU A 130 15.59 -11.46 -2.20
CA LEU A 130 15.34 -11.60 -3.63
C LEU A 130 15.83 -10.39 -4.44
N GLY A 131 16.11 -9.25 -3.80
CA GLY A 131 16.48 -8.02 -4.46
C GLY A 131 15.47 -7.64 -5.56
N ALA A 132 15.95 -7.32 -6.77
CA ALA A 132 15.11 -6.95 -7.91
C ALA A 132 14.07 -8.02 -8.30
N MET A 133 14.32 -9.31 -8.00
CA MET A 133 13.38 -10.40 -8.29
C MET A 133 12.12 -10.33 -7.42
N SER A 134 12.16 -9.66 -6.27
CA SER A 134 10.98 -9.43 -5.45
C SER A 134 9.93 -8.58 -6.16
N TRP A 135 10.32 -7.74 -7.12
CA TRP A 135 9.40 -7.01 -7.98
C TRP A 135 8.54 -7.96 -8.84
N LEU A 136 9.14 -9.02 -9.41
CA LEU A 136 8.38 -10.04 -10.16
C LEU A 136 7.42 -10.82 -9.27
N LEU A 137 7.85 -11.16 -8.04
CA LEU A 137 6.98 -11.81 -7.05
C LEU A 137 5.73 -10.95 -6.76
N GLN A 138 5.93 -9.65 -6.54
CA GLN A 138 4.83 -8.71 -6.34
C GLN A 138 3.91 -8.62 -7.57
N GLY A 139 4.48 -8.63 -8.78
CA GLY A 139 3.70 -8.66 -10.03
C GLY A 139 2.82 -9.90 -10.13
N GLY A 140 3.36 -11.07 -9.81
CA GLY A 140 2.60 -12.31 -9.73
C GLY A 140 1.44 -12.24 -8.71
N PHE A 141 1.71 -11.70 -7.53
CA PHE A 141 0.69 -11.49 -6.50
C PHE A 141 -0.42 -10.54 -6.97
N VAL A 142 -0.07 -9.40 -7.58
CA VAL A 142 -1.03 -8.45 -8.16
C VAL A 142 -1.88 -9.11 -9.23
N LEU A 143 -1.27 -9.87 -10.15
CA LEU A 143 -1.99 -10.57 -11.22
C LEU A 143 -3.02 -11.58 -10.67
N VAL A 144 -2.64 -12.35 -9.65
CA VAL A 144 -3.55 -13.31 -8.98
C VAL A 144 -4.76 -12.59 -8.37
N LEU A 145 -4.53 -11.48 -7.66
CA LEU A 145 -5.61 -10.73 -7.03
C LEU A 145 -6.54 -10.06 -8.04
N ILE A 146 -6.00 -9.51 -9.13
CA ILE A 146 -6.82 -8.92 -10.21
C ILE A 146 -7.62 -10.00 -10.94
N ALA A 147 -6.99 -11.14 -11.27
CA ALA A 147 -7.69 -12.26 -11.87
C ALA A 147 -8.83 -12.80 -10.97
N PHE A 148 -8.58 -12.89 -9.67
CA PHE A 148 -9.61 -13.24 -8.68
C PHE A 148 -10.76 -12.22 -8.67
N ALA A 149 -10.46 -10.93 -8.63
CA ALA A 149 -11.47 -9.87 -8.63
C ALA A 149 -12.30 -9.88 -9.92
N GLU A 150 -11.67 -10.03 -11.09
CA GLU A 150 -12.38 -10.15 -12.38
C GLU A 150 -13.25 -11.41 -12.43
N TRP A 151 -12.74 -12.56 -11.95
CA TRP A 151 -13.54 -13.79 -11.87
C TRP A 151 -14.79 -13.62 -10.99
N ARG A 152 -14.66 -12.96 -9.84
CA ARG A 152 -15.79 -12.64 -8.95
C ARG A 152 -16.79 -11.70 -9.61
N ASN A 153 -16.31 -10.71 -10.33
CA ASN A 153 -17.12 -9.67 -10.94
C ASN A 153 -17.83 -10.11 -12.22
N ARG A 154 -17.35 -11.15 -12.92
CA ARG A 154 -18.00 -11.69 -14.14
C ARG A 154 -19.47 -12.00 -13.92
N LYS A 155 -19.83 -12.60 -12.76
CA LYS A 155 -21.22 -12.91 -12.41
C LYS A 155 -22.10 -11.68 -12.19
N ARG A 156 -21.48 -10.51 -11.98
CA ARG A 156 -22.14 -9.23 -11.75
C ARG A 156 -22.14 -8.35 -13.00
N GLY A 157 -21.55 -8.80 -14.11
CA GLY A 157 -21.37 -7.98 -15.32
C GLY A 157 -20.40 -6.82 -15.16
N VAL A 158 -19.65 -6.75 -14.06
CA VAL A 158 -18.69 -5.66 -13.77
C VAL A 158 -17.32 -6.02 -14.34
N SER A 159 -16.68 -5.08 -15.06
CA SER A 159 -15.31 -5.25 -15.55
C SER A 159 -14.41 -4.16 -14.99
N TYR A 160 -13.30 -4.57 -14.39
CA TYR A 160 -12.28 -3.68 -13.80
C TYR A 160 -11.10 -3.40 -14.76
N LYS A 161 -11.33 -3.47 -16.08
CA LYS A 161 -10.27 -3.28 -17.09
C LYS A 161 -9.45 -2.00 -16.91
N TRP A 162 -10.10 -0.87 -16.56
CA TRP A 162 -9.42 0.41 -16.32
C TRP A 162 -8.68 0.44 -14.96
N VAL A 163 -9.22 -0.26 -13.97
CA VAL A 163 -8.55 -0.50 -12.68
C VAL A 163 -7.28 -1.31 -12.91
N ALA A 164 -7.37 -2.42 -13.65
CA ALA A 164 -6.23 -3.26 -13.99
C ALA A 164 -5.15 -2.49 -14.79
N LEU A 165 -5.58 -1.65 -15.75
CA LEU A 165 -4.65 -0.80 -16.51
C LEU A 165 -3.91 0.18 -15.60
N LEU A 166 -4.61 0.87 -14.69
CA LEU A 166 -3.95 1.79 -13.75
C LEU A 166 -2.96 1.05 -12.85
N LEU A 167 -3.34 -0.11 -12.31
CA LEU A 167 -2.44 -0.91 -11.47
C LEU A 167 -1.21 -1.39 -12.26
N ALA A 168 -1.38 -1.76 -13.54
CA ALA A 168 -0.25 -2.12 -14.40
C ALA A 168 0.70 -0.94 -14.63
N LEU A 169 0.16 0.27 -14.87
CA LEU A 169 0.98 1.49 -15.04
C LEU A 169 1.74 1.83 -13.76
N LEU A 170 1.08 1.78 -12.60
CA LEU A 170 1.72 2.00 -11.30
C LEU A 170 2.79 0.94 -11.00
N TYR A 171 2.54 -0.32 -11.36
CA TYR A 171 3.50 -1.40 -11.19
C TYR A 171 4.75 -1.20 -12.06
N ILE A 172 4.58 -0.80 -13.32
CA ILE A 172 5.70 -0.52 -14.24
C ILE A 172 6.48 0.71 -13.75
N GLN A 173 5.78 1.78 -13.33
CA GLN A 173 6.40 2.98 -12.79
C GLN A 173 7.26 2.67 -11.55
N MET A 174 6.79 1.81 -10.65
CA MET A 174 7.51 1.38 -9.46
C MET A 174 8.36 0.13 -9.73
N SER A 175 9.01 0.08 -10.88
CA SER A 175 10.01 -0.94 -11.20
C SER A 175 11.42 -0.53 -10.74
N PRO A 176 12.37 -1.46 -10.67
CA PRO A 176 13.78 -1.14 -10.37
C PRO A 176 14.43 -0.14 -11.34
N TRP A 177 13.82 0.03 -12.52
CA TRP A 177 14.36 0.91 -13.58
C TRP A 177 13.69 2.29 -13.64
N LEU A 178 12.38 2.37 -13.33
CA LEU A 178 11.57 3.58 -13.54
C LEU A 178 11.13 4.25 -12.26
N SER A 179 11.43 3.66 -11.09
CA SER A 179 11.03 4.24 -9.81
C SER A 179 11.57 5.66 -9.62
N PRO A 180 10.70 6.65 -9.35
CA PRO A 180 11.12 8.02 -9.07
C PRO A 180 11.99 8.12 -7.82
N MET A 181 11.86 7.16 -6.90
CA MET A 181 12.64 7.13 -5.66
C MET A 181 14.15 7.05 -5.91
N LYS A 182 14.57 6.49 -7.06
CA LYS A 182 15.98 6.49 -7.46
C LYS A 182 16.57 7.88 -7.65
N PHE A 183 15.78 8.83 -8.17
CA PHE A 183 16.21 10.23 -8.32
C PHE A 183 16.14 10.96 -6.98
N VAL A 184 15.09 10.67 -6.19
CA VAL A 184 14.94 11.28 -4.86
C VAL A 184 16.10 10.90 -3.94
N ALA A 185 16.55 9.63 -3.98
CA ALA A 185 17.69 9.17 -3.19
C ALA A 185 19.03 9.83 -3.55
N GLN A 186 19.10 10.59 -4.64
CA GLN A 186 20.30 11.35 -5.04
C GLN A 186 20.22 12.83 -4.65
N LEU A 187 19.13 13.28 -4.06
CA LEU A 187 18.99 14.64 -3.54
C LEU A 187 19.84 14.79 -2.25
N SER A 188 20.28 16.02 -1.99
CA SER A 188 20.88 16.35 -0.70
C SER A 188 19.83 16.44 0.41
N GLU A 189 20.22 16.08 1.64
CA GLU A 189 19.35 16.28 2.82
C GLU A 189 19.20 17.81 3.13
N PRO A 190 18.02 18.25 3.61
CA PRO A 190 16.82 17.44 3.94
C PRO A 190 15.90 17.16 2.74
N GLY A 191 16.30 17.52 1.52
CA GLY A 191 15.48 17.40 0.32
C GLY A 191 15.08 15.94 0.03
N ALA A 192 16.02 14.99 0.14
CA ALA A 192 15.75 13.56 -0.08
C ALA A 192 14.63 13.05 0.82
N HIS A 193 14.72 13.35 2.11
CA HIS A 193 13.76 12.95 3.14
C HIS A 193 12.37 13.55 2.90
N LEU A 194 12.30 14.88 2.71
CA LEU A 194 11.03 15.59 2.50
C LEU A 194 10.31 15.14 1.23
N VAL A 195 11.05 14.99 0.12
CA VAL A 195 10.47 14.58 -1.16
C VAL A 195 10.05 13.11 -1.12
N HIS A 196 10.85 12.25 -0.45
CA HIS A 196 10.47 10.85 -0.24
C HIS A 196 9.12 10.75 0.47
N GLY A 197 8.98 11.33 1.66
CA GLY A 197 7.75 11.27 2.43
C GLY A 197 6.55 11.88 1.70
N ALA A 198 6.74 13.03 1.02
CA ALA A 198 5.68 13.62 0.21
C ALA A 198 5.22 12.71 -0.94
N LEU A 199 6.17 12.06 -1.64
CA LEU A 199 5.84 11.12 -2.73
C LEU A 199 5.17 9.85 -2.21
N VAL A 200 5.54 9.34 -1.05
CA VAL A 200 4.85 8.21 -0.40
C VAL A 200 3.40 8.60 -0.10
N THR A 201 3.18 9.70 0.63
CA THR A 201 1.83 10.19 0.97
C THR A 201 0.95 10.38 -0.28
N ILE A 202 1.44 11.13 -1.28
CA ILE A 202 0.70 11.43 -2.51
C ILE A 202 0.53 10.16 -3.35
N GLY A 203 1.55 9.29 -3.38
CA GLY A 203 1.56 8.02 -4.10
C GLY A 203 0.49 7.05 -3.63
N PHE A 204 0.07 7.09 -2.38
CA PHE A 204 -1.04 6.29 -1.89
C PHE A 204 -2.38 7.03 -1.92
N LEU A 205 -2.40 8.31 -1.59
CA LEU A 205 -3.63 9.10 -1.56
C LEU A 205 -4.24 9.24 -2.97
N LEU A 206 -3.46 9.73 -3.95
CA LEU A 206 -3.97 10.02 -5.28
C LEU A 206 -4.43 8.76 -6.05
N PRO A 207 -3.63 7.67 -6.15
CA PRO A 207 -4.10 6.44 -6.75
C PRO A 207 -5.31 5.83 -6.02
N GLY A 208 -5.37 5.90 -4.68
CA GLY A 208 -6.52 5.44 -3.91
C GLY A 208 -7.82 6.16 -4.29
N LEU A 209 -7.75 7.48 -4.49
CA LEU A 209 -8.89 8.29 -4.97
C LEU A 209 -9.26 7.95 -6.42
N ILE A 210 -8.28 7.83 -7.32
CA ILE A 210 -8.52 7.46 -8.72
C ILE A 210 -9.11 6.06 -8.83
N LEU A 211 -8.58 5.08 -8.09
CA LEU A 211 -9.13 3.72 -8.04
C LEU A 211 -10.56 3.71 -7.50
N THR A 212 -10.85 4.51 -6.48
CA THR A 212 -12.21 4.69 -5.97
C THR A 212 -13.16 5.15 -7.07
N TRP A 213 -12.75 6.15 -7.85
CA TRP A 213 -13.54 6.66 -8.96
C TRP A 213 -13.72 5.62 -10.07
N LEU A 214 -12.64 4.93 -10.49
CA LEU A 214 -12.69 3.92 -11.54
C LEU A 214 -13.59 2.73 -11.18
N VAL A 215 -13.47 2.22 -9.95
CA VAL A 215 -14.30 1.11 -9.45
C VAL A 215 -15.76 1.53 -9.40
N ASN A 216 -16.08 2.69 -8.83
CA ASN A 216 -17.44 3.20 -8.75
C ASN A 216 -18.06 3.43 -10.15
N ARG A 217 -17.24 3.88 -11.12
CA ARG A 217 -17.66 4.03 -12.53
C ARG A 217 -17.99 2.67 -13.14
N ALA A 218 -17.13 1.66 -12.95
CA ALA A 218 -17.35 0.31 -13.47
C ALA A 218 -18.62 -0.32 -12.90
N GLU A 219 -18.87 -0.16 -11.60
CA GLU A 219 -20.07 -0.69 -10.93
C GLU A 219 -21.35 0.00 -11.40
N ARG A 220 -21.33 1.32 -11.65
CA ARG A 220 -22.47 2.07 -12.23
C ARG A 220 -22.79 1.68 -13.67
N GLN A 221 -21.80 1.25 -14.44
CA GLN A 221 -22.02 0.83 -15.84
C GLN A 221 -22.62 -0.57 -15.94
N ALA A 222 -22.56 -1.36 -14.90
CA ALA A 222 -23.11 -2.72 -14.84
C ALA A 222 -24.47 -2.79 -14.12
N ALA A 223 -24.90 -1.73 -13.44
CA ALA A 223 -26.21 -1.62 -12.76
C ALA A 223 -27.29 -1.13 -13.71
#